data_c3983a35d44e24fc4efacdfd5e877905
#
_entry.id   c3983a35d44e24fc4efacdfd5e877905
#
_cell.length_a   1.000
_cell.length_b   1.000
_cell.length_c   1.000
_cell.angle_alpha   90.00
_cell.angle_beta   90.00
_cell.angle_gamma   90.00
#
_symmetry.space_group_name_H-M   'P 1'
#
loop_
_entity.id
_entity.type
_entity.pdbx_description
1 polymer ?
#
loop_
_entity_poly.entity_id
_entity_poly.type
_entity_poly.pdbx_seq_one_letter_code
_entity_poly.pdbx_strand_id
1 'polypeptide(L)'
;KKQIKMLELAIQHGEEKKVDYNPIDRLVGVYQDIVETELLTVEEYAYSTNETVFEVKKRIESAMLLVEFLEYIHMPKQYHIARDYQVVSVITDLKPLLRKCSTPEMQEKVKNAVFANIIMRTIGDSRKYSRNLSQMMDTGFFTAYIKDQERIGEVLKEDLDEAATERKRD
;
A
#
# COMPACT_ATOMS: atom_id res chain seq x y z
N LYS A 1 -18.76 -18.41 12.77
CA LYS A 1 -17.67 -18.00 11.86
C LYS A 1 -16.64 -17.14 12.58
N LYS A 2 -17.04 -16.03 13.23
CA LYS A 2 -16.17 -15.09 13.94
C LYS A 2 -15.24 -15.78 14.97
N GLN A 3 -15.78 -16.58 15.89
CA GLN A 3 -15.00 -17.28 16.91
C GLN A 3 -13.99 -18.27 16.32
N ILE A 4 -14.34 -18.94 15.24
CA ILE A 4 -13.42 -19.83 14.50
C ILE A 4 -12.27 -19.02 13.92
N LYS A 5 -12.55 -17.88 13.28
CA LYS A 5 -11.53 -17.01 12.73
C LYS A 5 -10.58 -16.45 13.80
N MET A 6 -11.10 -16.03 14.93
CA MET A 6 -10.28 -15.59 16.07
C MET A 6 -9.34 -16.70 16.57
N LEU A 7 -9.81 -17.93 16.63
CA LEU A 7 -9.00 -19.08 17.01
C LEU A 7 -7.92 -19.39 15.96
N GLU A 8 -8.26 -19.37 14.67
CA GLU A 8 -7.31 -19.53 13.56
C GLU A 8 -6.19 -18.50 13.65
N LEU A 9 -6.52 -17.22 13.84
CA LEU A 9 -5.55 -16.14 13.99
C LEU A 9 -4.63 -16.35 15.19
N ALA A 10 -5.16 -16.78 16.33
CA ALA A 10 -4.37 -17.05 17.52
C ALA A 10 -3.37 -18.19 17.30
N ILE A 11 -3.77 -19.25 16.59
CA ILE A 11 -2.92 -20.37 16.22
C ILE A 11 -1.85 -19.92 15.22
N GLN A 12 -2.24 -19.26 14.14
CA GLN A 12 -1.34 -18.76 13.11
C GLN A 12 -0.28 -17.82 13.69
N HIS A 13 -0.69 -16.89 14.54
CA HIS A 13 0.23 -15.95 15.17
C HIS A 13 1.23 -16.65 16.13
N GLY A 14 0.81 -17.70 16.78
CA GLY A 14 1.69 -18.57 17.57
C GLY A 14 2.75 -19.27 16.71
N GLU A 15 2.39 -19.67 15.49
CA GLU A 15 3.27 -20.32 14.51
C GLU A 15 4.13 -19.32 13.72
N GLU A 16 3.64 -18.12 13.44
CA GLU A 16 4.35 -17.05 12.71
C GLU A 16 5.69 -16.66 13.34
N LYS A 17 5.86 -16.86 14.63
CA LYS A 17 7.17 -16.70 15.30
C LYS A 17 8.20 -17.75 14.86
N LYS A 18 7.76 -18.79 14.18
CA LYS A 18 8.60 -19.92 13.71
C LYS A 18 8.77 -19.97 12.19
N VAL A 19 7.92 -19.27 11.44
CA VAL A 19 7.93 -19.27 9.97
C VAL A 19 8.07 -17.83 9.49
N ASP A 20 8.94 -17.61 8.50
CA ASP A 20 9.17 -16.29 7.88
C ASP A 20 7.98 -15.95 6.97
N TYR A 21 6.88 -15.46 7.58
CA TYR A 21 5.66 -15.10 6.86
C TYR A 21 5.89 -13.88 5.96
N ASN A 22 5.44 -14.00 4.71
CA ASN A 22 5.54 -12.91 3.76
C ASN A 22 4.79 -11.66 4.27
N PRO A 23 5.44 -10.49 4.32
CA PRO A 23 4.80 -9.25 4.80
C PRO A 23 3.49 -8.91 4.08
N ILE A 24 3.33 -9.28 2.80
CA ILE A 24 2.11 -9.04 2.03
C ILE A 24 0.96 -9.86 2.59
N ASP A 25 1.16 -11.13 2.89
CA ASP A 25 0.11 -12.03 3.38
C ASP A 25 -0.48 -11.50 4.70
N ARG A 26 0.35 -10.89 5.56
CA ARG A 26 -0.11 -10.20 6.77
C ARG A 26 -0.97 -8.96 6.49
N LEU A 27 -0.63 -8.20 5.47
CA LEU A 27 -1.42 -7.03 5.07
C LEU A 27 -2.75 -7.45 4.46
N VAL A 28 -2.73 -8.47 3.60
CA VAL A 28 -3.92 -9.03 2.97
C VAL A 28 -4.88 -9.58 4.02
N GLY A 29 -4.37 -10.36 4.98
CA GLY A 29 -5.18 -10.95 6.04
C GLY A 29 -5.91 -9.90 6.88
N VAL A 30 -5.21 -8.87 7.38
CA VAL A 30 -5.85 -7.82 8.19
C VAL A 30 -6.87 -7.01 7.37
N TYR A 31 -6.59 -6.74 6.09
CA TYR A 31 -7.51 -6.04 5.20
C TYR A 31 -8.79 -6.85 4.98
N GLN A 32 -8.67 -8.13 4.66
CA GLN A 32 -9.80 -9.00 4.42
C GLN A 32 -10.69 -9.17 5.65
N ASP A 33 -10.09 -9.38 6.81
CA ASP A 33 -10.84 -9.69 8.03
C ASP A 33 -11.51 -8.45 8.65
N ILE A 34 -10.92 -7.27 8.52
CA ILE A 34 -11.43 -6.05 9.16
C ILE A 34 -12.13 -5.13 8.17
N VAL A 35 -11.56 -4.93 6.97
CA VAL A 35 -12.03 -3.90 6.03
C VAL A 35 -12.98 -4.49 4.97
N GLU A 36 -12.59 -5.59 4.33
CA GLU A 36 -13.35 -6.14 3.21
C GLU A 36 -14.59 -6.93 3.68
N THR A 37 -14.45 -7.79 4.69
CA THR A 37 -15.53 -8.65 5.17
C THR A 37 -16.19 -8.17 6.46
N GLU A 38 -15.58 -7.21 7.15
CA GLU A 38 -16.02 -6.72 8.47
C GLU A 38 -16.28 -7.85 9.49
N LEU A 39 -15.51 -8.95 9.33
CA LEU A 39 -15.70 -10.14 10.17
C LEU A 39 -15.22 -9.89 11.61
N LEU A 40 -14.17 -9.11 11.78
CA LEU A 40 -13.59 -8.77 13.08
C LEU A 40 -13.48 -7.25 13.23
N THR A 41 -13.63 -6.77 14.47
CA THR A 41 -13.22 -5.43 14.83
C THR A 41 -11.70 -5.35 15.01
N VAL A 42 -11.15 -4.14 15.02
CA VAL A 42 -9.71 -3.92 15.27
C VAL A 42 -9.29 -4.51 16.61
N GLU A 43 -10.13 -4.33 17.65
CA GLU A 43 -9.89 -4.81 19.01
C GLU A 43 -9.89 -6.35 19.07
N GLU A 44 -10.82 -7.00 18.38
CA GLU A 44 -10.91 -8.46 18.32
C GLU A 44 -9.74 -9.07 17.55
N TYR A 45 -9.32 -8.42 16.46
CA TYR A 45 -8.14 -8.84 15.72
C TYR A 45 -6.87 -8.70 16.58
N ALA A 46 -6.69 -7.55 17.22
CA ALA A 46 -5.58 -7.26 18.12
C ALA A 46 -5.49 -8.29 19.27
N TYR A 47 -6.64 -8.58 19.88
CA TYR A 47 -6.71 -9.61 20.93
C TYR A 47 -6.31 -10.99 20.40
N SER A 48 -6.80 -11.39 19.22
CA SER A 48 -6.54 -12.72 18.63
C SER A 48 -5.08 -12.90 18.20
N THR A 49 -4.40 -11.82 17.79
CA THR A 49 -3.00 -11.85 17.34
C THR A 49 -2.00 -11.47 18.45
N ASN A 50 -2.48 -11.17 19.66
CA ASN A 50 -1.67 -10.67 20.77
C ASN A 50 -0.84 -9.43 20.38
N GLU A 51 -1.47 -8.53 19.63
CA GLU A 51 -0.92 -7.25 19.20
C GLU A 51 -1.68 -6.09 19.84
N THR A 52 -1.10 -4.90 19.81
CA THR A 52 -1.80 -3.69 20.24
C THR A 52 -2.75 -3.20 19.14
N VAL A 53 -3.84 -2.55 19.54
CA VAL A 53 -4.77 -1.86 18.62
C VAL A 53 -4.02 -0.88 17.70
N PHE A 54 -2.98 -0.22 18.22
CA PHE A 54 -2.16 0.71 17.46
C PHE A 54 -1.38 0.02 16.33
N GLU A 55 -0.79 -1.15 16.61
CA GLU A 55 -0.07 -1.95 15.59
C GLU A 55 -1.02 -2.44 14.50
N VAL A 56 -2.20 -2.92 14.88
CA VAL A 56 -3.22 -3.35 13.93
C VAL A 56 -3.68 -2.18 13.04
N LYS A 57 -3.96 -1.00 13.62
CA LYS A 57 -4.33 0.20 12.84
C LYS A 57 -3.23 0.61 11.86
N LYS A 58 -1.97 0.59 12.29
CA LYS A 58 -0.82 0.85 11.40
C LYS A 58 -0.74 -0.14 10.23
N ARG A 59 -1.08 -1.41 10.50
CA ARG A 59 -1.09 -2.46 9.47
C ARG A 59 -2.23 -2.25 8.49
N ILE A 60 -3.42 -1.87 8.96
CA ILE A 60 -4.57 -1.51 8.10
C ILE A 60 -4.21 -0.35 7.18
N GLU A 61 -3.59 0.72 7.68
CA GLU A 61 -3.12 1.83 6.83
C GLU A 61 -2.19 1.33 5.70
N SER A 62 -1.28 0.43 6.02
CA SER A 62 -0.37 -0.15 5.02
C SER A 62 -1.11 -1.05 4.03
N ALA A 63 -2.07 -1.82 4.51
CA ALA A 63 -2.89 -2.69 3.68
C ALA A 63 -3.77 -1.90 2.70
N MET A 64 -4.35 -0.79 3.15
CA MET A 64 -5.12 0.11 2.28
C MET A 64 -4.25 0.70 1.16
N LEU A 65 -3.04 1.17 1.47
CA LEU A 65 -2.11 1.67 0.45
C LEU A 65 -1.68 0.58 -0.54
N LEU A 66 -1.56 -0.67 -0.09
CA LEU A 66 -1.30 -1.82 -0.97
C LEU A 66 -2.46 -2.05 -1.94
N VAL A 67 -3.68 -2.02 -1.45
CA VAL A 67 -4.89 -2.18 -2.29
C VAL A 67 -5.01 -1.02 -3.27
N GLU A 68 -4.84 0.22 -2.82
CA GLU A 68 -4.85 1.41 -3.67
C GLU A 68 -3.78 1.34 -4.77
N PHE A 69 -2.58 0.84 -4.47
CA PHE A 69 -1.56 0.61 -5.50
C PHE A 69 -2.02 -0.39 -6.57
N LEU A 70 -2.61 -1.52 -6.16
CA LEU A 70 -3.11 -2.52 -7.10
C LEU A 70 -4.29 -2.01 -7.93
N GLU A 71 -5.14 -1.17 -7.36
CA GLU A 71 -6.21 -0.48 -8.09
C GLU A 71 -5.64 0.54 -9.09
N TYR A 72 -4.64 1.31 -8.69
CA TYR A 72 -3.94 2.28 -9.54
C TYR A 72 -3.37 1.64 -10.81
N ILE A 73 -2.85 0.42 -10.70
CA ILE A 73 -2.30 -0.32 -11.86
C ILE A 73 -3.33 -1.22 -12.55
N HIS A 74 -4.62 -1.09 -12.22
CA HIS A 74 -5.71 -1.94 -12.74
C HIS A 74 -5.52 -3.46 -12.54
N MET A 75 -4.90 -3.83 -11.43
CA MET A 75 -4.62 -5.22 -11.03
C MET A 75 -5.17 -5.54 -9.63
N PRO A 76 -6.49 -5.26 -9.36
CA PRO A 76 -7.05 -5.49 -8.03
C PRO A 76 -6.87 -6.95 -7.62
N LYS A 77 -6.54 -7.17 -6.35
CA LYS A 77 -6.32 -8.49 -5.74
C LYS A 77 -5.14 -9.31 -6.28
N GLN A 78 -4.35 -8.79 -7.20
CA GLN A 78 -3.15 -9.44 -7.76
C GLN A 78 -1.93 -9.22 -6.82
N TYR A 79 -2.01 -9.73 -5.60
CA TYR A 79 -1.01 -9.46 -4.55
C TYR A 79 0.42 -9.93 -4.86
N HIS A 80 0.56 -10.93 -5.76
CA HIS A 80 1.88 -11.37 -6.23
C HIS A 80 2.63 -10.24 -6.97
N ILE A 81 1.92 -9.39 -7.71
CA ILE A 81 2.51 -8.22 -8.39
C ILE A 81 3.11 -7.25 -7.36
N ALA A 82 2.39 -6.99 -6.27
CA ALA A 82 2.91 -6.14 -5.20
C ALA A 82 4.18 -6.72 -4.55
N ARG A 83 4.32 -8.06 -4.52
CA ARG A 83 5.52 -8.75 -4.06
C ARG A 83 6.69 -8.52 -5.00
N ASP A 84 6.46 -8.69 -6.30
CA ASP A 84 7.50 -8.53 -7.33
C ASP A 84 8.06 -7.10 -7.37
N TYR A 85 7.22 -6.11 -7.15
CA TYR A 85 7.62 -4.70 -7.04
C TYR A 85 8.09 -4.27 -5.64
N GLN A 86 8.14 -5.16 -4.65
CA GLN A 86 8.54 -4.87 -3.27
C GLN A 86 7.76 -3.70 -2.63
N VAL A 87 6.47 -3.60 -2.94
CA VAL A 87 5.60 -2.46 -2.60
C VAL A 87 5.54 -2.21 -1.09
N VAL A 88 5.59 -3.25 -0.25
CA VAL A 88 5.52 -3.10 1.22
C VAL A 88 6.64 -2.22 1.77
N SER A 89 7.86 -2.37 1.24
CA SER A 89 8.99 -1.54 1.66
C SER A 89 8.83 -0.08 1.24
N VAL A 90 8.25 0.17 0.07
CA VAL A 90 7.93 1.53 -0.41
C VAL A 90 6.85 2.17 0.44
N ILE A 91 5.77 1.44 0.78
CA ILE A 91 4.68 1.90 1.64
C ILE A 91 5.22 2.36 3.01
N THR A 92 6.21 1.65 3.55
CA THR A 92 6.84 2.02 4.83
C THR A 92 7.44 3.42 4.78
N ASP A 93 8.10 3.78 3.69
CA ASP A 93 8.70 5.11 3.49
C ASP A 93 7.66 6.16 3.00
N LEU A 94 6.59 5.73 2.33
CA LEU A 94 5.51 6.60 1.85
C LEU A 94 4.63 7.15 3.00
N LYS A 95 4.30 6.34 3.99
CA LYS A 95 3.40 6.75 5.09
C LYS A 95 3.86 8.01 5.83
N PRO A 96 5.13 8.14 6.27
CA PRO A 96 5.62 9.39 6.88
C PRO A 96 5.54 10.59 5.93
N LEU A 97 5.74 10.37 4.62
CA LEU A 97 5.64 11.41 3.60
C LEU A 97 4.20 11.93 3.48
N LEU A 98 3.21 11.03 3.41
CA LEU A 98 1.79 11.42 3.35
C LEU A 98 1.35 12.20 4.59
N ARG A 99 1.87 11.88 5.78
CA ARG A 99 1.55 12.61 7.01
C ARG A 99 2.09 14.05 7.02
N LYS A 100 3.11 14.36 6.23
CA LYS A 100 3.64 15.71 6.07
C LYS A 100 2.81 16.57 5.09
N CYS A 101 1.98 15.94 4.27
CA CYS A 101 1.14 16.66 3.32
C CYS A 101 0.05 17.43 4.07
N SER A 102 -0.12 18.71 3.74
CA SER A 102 -1.05 19.61 4.42
C SER A 102 -2.51 19.44 3.98
N THR A 103 -2.73 18.84 2.82
CA THR A 103 -4.08 18.67 2.24
C THR A 103 -4.27 17.26 1.69
N PRO A 104 -5.52 16.75 1.65
CA PRO A 104 -5.83 15.48 1.02
C PRO A 104 -5.44 15.44 -0.47
N GLU A 105 -5.59 16.54 -1.19
CA GLU A 105 -5.19 16.66 -2.60
C GLU A 105 -3.68 16.46 -2.76
N MET A 106 -2.88 17.07 -1.87
CA MET A 106 -1.44 16.89 -1.89
C MET A 106 -1.05 15.44 -1.55
N GLN A 107 -1.76 14.80 -0.60
CA GLN A 107 -1.56 13.38 -0.29
C GLN A 107 -1.81 12.51 -1.53
N GLU A 108 -2.89 12.75 -2.26
CA GLU A 108 -3.22 12.01 -3.47
C GLU A 108 -2.16 12.17 -4.56
N LYS A 109 -1.72 13.40 -4.82
CA LYS A 109 -0.67 13.70 -5.80
C LYS A 109 0.66 13.01 -5.46
N VAL A 110 1.08 13.08 -4.21
CA VAL A 110 2.31 12.43 -3.73
C VAL A 110 2.19 10.91 -3.81
N LYS A 111 1.06 10.35 -3.41
CA LYS A 111 0.78 8.93 -3.51
C LYS A 111 0.88 8.44 -4.95
N ASN A 112 0.19 9.11 -5.88
CA ASN A 112 0.20 8.75 -7.29
C ASN A 112 1.60 8.89 -7.92
N ALA A 113 2.37 9.92 -7.58
CA ALA A 113 3.74 10.07 -8.03
C ALA A 113 4.65 8.91 -7.56
N VAL A 114 4.48 8.45 -6.32
CA VAL A 114 5.22 7.30 -5.80
C VAL A 114 4.77 6.00 -6.47
N PHE A 115 3.48 5.81 -6.69
CA PHE A 115 2.94 4.63 -7.38
C PHE A 115 3.43 4.55 -8.83
N ALA A 116 3.40 5.66 -9.57
CA ALA A 116 3.98 5.74 -10.90
C ALA A 116 5.47 5.38 -10.90
N ASN A 117 6.24 5.89 -9.93
CA ASN A 117 7.66 5.57 -9.82
C ASN A 117 7.93 4.09 -9.52
N ILE A 118 7.08 3.41 -8.75
CA ILE A 118 7.19 1.95 -8.51
C ILE A 118 7.16 1.20 -9.85
N ILE A 119 6.27 1.58 -10.74
CA ILE A 119 6.10 0.91 -12.04
C ILE A 119 7.20 1.32 -13.03
N MET A 120 7.40 2.61 -13.20
CA MET A 120 8.29 3.16 -14.24
C MET A 120 9.75 3.14 -13.84
N ARG A 121 10.05 3.11 -12.53
CA ARG A 121 11.42 3.20 -11.98
C ARG A 121 12.24 4.35 -12.56
N THR A 122 11.58 5.44 -12.91
CA THR A 122 12.18 6.59 -13.61
C THR A 122 13.30 7.25 -12.82
N ILE A 123 13.27 7.15 -11.50
CA ILE A 123 14.24 7.75 -10.57
C ILE A 123 14.92 6.67 -9.68
N GLY A 124 15.01 5.45 -10.20
CA GLY A 124 15.68 4.34 -9.52
C GLY A 124 14.88 3.74 -8.37
N ASP A 125 15.52 3.52 -7.22
CA ASP A 125 14.90 2.87 -6.05
C ASP A 125 13.74 3.70 -5.48
N SER A 126 12.52 3.17 -5.52
CA SER A 126 11.30 3.84 -5.07
C SER A 126 11.30 4.20 -3.57
N ARG A 127 12.04 3.48 -2.73
CA ARG A 127 12.23 3.85 -1.32
C ARG A 127 13.09 5.09 -1.18
N LYS A 128 14.20 5.15 -1.93
CA LYS A 128 15.08 6.33 -1.97
C LYS A 128 14.32 7.53 -2.53
N TYR A 129 13.50 7.32 -3.54
CA TYR A 129 12.63 8.32 -4.11
C TYR A 129 11.67 8.92 -3.08
N SER A 130 10.94 8.10 -2.32
CA SER A 130 10.00 8.57 -1.29
C SER A 130 10.71 9.38 -0.19
N ARG A 131 11.92 8.96 0.22
CA ARG A 131 12.73 9.70 1.20
C ARG A 131 13.23 11.04 0.65
N ASN A 132 13.66 11.08 -0.60
CA ASN A 132 14.09 12.32 -1.25
C ASN A 132 12.94 13.31 -1.42
N LEU A 133 11.74 12.83 -1.80
CA LEU A 133 10.53 13.66 -1.82
C LEU A 133 10.25 14.30 -0.46
N SER A 134 10.39 13.54 0.62
CA SER A 134 10.21 14.06 1.97
C SER A 134 11.17 15.21 2.31
N GLN A 135 12.39 15.19 1.78
CA GLN A 135 13.37 16.28 1.97
C GLN A 135 13.06 17.51 1.10
N MET A 136 12.41 17.30 -0.05
CA MET A 136 12.07 18.38 -0.98
C MET A 136 10.80 19.13 -0.61
N MET A 137 9.93 18.56 0.24
CA MET A 137 8.60 19.11 0.54
C MET A 137 8.61 20.55 1.04
N ASP A 138 9.67 20.93 1.76
CA ASP A 138 9.82 22.29 2.32
C ASP A 138 10.49 23.27 1.34
N THR A 139 10.72 22.85 0.09
CA THR A 139 11.35 23.65 -0.94
C THR A 139 10.39 24.06 -2.05
N GLY A 140 10.62 25.21 -2.68
CA GLY A 140 9.81 25.65 -3.82
C GLY A 140 9.87 24.74 -5.05
N PHE A 141 10.84 23.82 -5.10
CA PHE A 141 10.97 22.83 -6.17
C PHE A 141 9.95 21.70 -6.08
N PHE A 142 9.40 21.44 -4.88
CA PHE A 142 8.46 20.33 -4.67
C PHE A 142 7.21 20.45 -5.53
N THR A 143 6.59 21.63 -5.57
CA THR A 143 5.36 21.86 -6.34
C THR A 143 5.59 21.69 -7.85
N ALA A 144 6.70 22.21 -8.36
CA ALA A 144 7.08 22.06 -9.78
C ALA A 144 7.32 20.58 -10.12
N TYR A 145 8.03 19.88 -9.24
CA TYR A 145 8.34 18.47 -9.40
C TYR A 145 7.09 17.58 -9.39
N ILE A 146 6.18 17.79 -8.44
CA ILE A 146 4.90 17.03 -8.39
C ILE A 146 4.08 17.27 -9.66
N LYS A 147 4.04 18.49 -10.17
CA LYS A 147 3.34 18.81 -11.42
C LYS A 147 3.92 18.06 -12.63
N ASP A 148 5.24 17.93 -12.72
CA ASP A 148 5.88 17.12 -13.76
C ASP A 148 5.56 15.63 -13.61
N GLN A 149 5.51 15.11 -12.37
CA GLN A 149 5.14 13.73 -12.10
C GLN A 149 3.65 13.44 -12.39
N GLU A 150 2.76 14.41 -12.18
CA GLU A 150 1.35 14.28 -12.59
C GLU A 150 1.23 14.05 -14.10
N ARG A 151 1.96 14.82 -14.90
CA ARG A 151 1.98 14.66 -16.36
C ARG A 151 2.49 13.28 -16.79
N ILE A 152 3.52 12.77 -16.13
CA ILE A 152 4.04 11.42 -16.39
C ILE A 152 3.01 10.38 -15.96
N GLY A 153 2.32 10.59 -14.84
CA GLY A 153 1.26 9.72 -14.35
C GLY A 153 0.03 9.66 -15.27
N GLU A 154 -0.31 10.76 -15.94
CA GLU A 154 -1.39 10.78 -16.93
C GLU A 154 -1.07 9.87 -18.13
N VAL A 155 0.13 9.96 -18.69
CA VAL A 155 0.57 9.08 -19.79
C VAL A 155 0.58 7.62 -19.35
N LEU A 156 1.13 7.33 -18.15
CA LEU A 156 1.12 5.97 -17.60
C LEU A 156 -0.30 5.44 -17.42
N LYS A 157 -1.24 6.28 -16.98
CA LYS A 157 -2.63 5.89 -16.81
C LYS A 157 -3.29 5.51 -18.13
N GLU A 158 -3.03 6.26 -19.20
CA GLU A 158 -3.50 5.93 -20.55
C GLU A 158 -2.98 4.56 -20.99
N ASP A 159 -1.70 4.29 -20.83
CA ASP A 159 -1.08 2.99 -21.15
C ASP A 159 -1.67 1.85 -20.32
N LEU A 160 -1.95 2.09 -19.03
CA LEU A 160 -2.58 1.10 -18.14
C LEU A 160 -4.03 0.83 -18.52
N ASP A 161 -4.78 1.84 -18.93
CA ASP A 161 -6.17 1.70 -19.39
C ASP A 161 -6.25 0.92 -20.70
N GLU A 162 -5.33 1.17 -21.64
CA GLU A 162 -5.19 0.39 -22.87
C GLU A 162 -4.90 -1.08 -22.58
N ALA A 163 -3.88 -1.37 -21.77
CA ALA A 163 -3.51 -2.72 -21.39
C ALA A 163 -4.64 -3.45 -20.62
N ALA A 164 -5.41 -2.74 -19.79
CA ALA A 164 -6.57 -3.30 -19.10
C ALA A 164 -7.71 -3.63 -20.06
N THR A 165 -7.87 -2.83 -21.13
CA THR A 165 -8.89 -3.06 -22.16
C THR A 165 -8.53 -4.25 -23.04
N GLU A 166 -7.27 -4.42 -23.42
CA GLU A 166 -6.79 -5.57 -24.17
C GLU A 166 -7.00 -6.87 -23.41
N ARG A 167 -6.66 -6.91 -22.13
CA ARG A 167 -6.88 -8.08 -21.24
C ARG A 167 -8.33 -8.51 -21.08
N LYS A 168 -9.29 -7.62 -21.32
CA LYS A 168 -10.73 -7.96 -21.29
C LYS A 168 -11.24 -8.52 -22.63
N ARG A 169 -10.44 -8.42 -23.70
CA ARG A 169 -10.78 -8.93 -25.04
C ARG A 169 -10.31 -10.36 -25.27
N ASP A 170 -9.31 -10.78 -24.49
CA ASP A 170 -8.80 -12.17 -24.44
C ASP A 170 -9.61 -13.02 -23.45
#